data_b7691344049479a370924b53c680b1c7
#
_entry.id   b7691344049479a370924b53c680b1c7
#
_cell.length_a   1.000
_cell.length_b   1.000
_cell.length_c   1.000
_cell.angle_alpha   90.00
_cell.angle_beta   90.00
_cell.angle_gamma   90.00
#
_symmetry.space_group_name_H-M   'P 1'
#
loop_
_entity.id
_entity.type
_entity.pdbx_description
1 polymer ?
#
loop_
_entity_poly.entity_id
_entity_poly.type
_entity_poly.pdbx_seq_one_letter_code
_entity_poly.pdbx_strand_id
1 'polypeptide(L)'
;MRPARWIDVGIADSIGFHATYAGLAEARTPDAAPVVVWGRARAHLCLGQSQGRCEARCGADAPVVRRPLGGGAVWVDEDQLSYALVAPLELAPRRHEDWYAWALAPAIATFRAFGLKVERHAEDLWLAGRKIAGSGAATIGRSAVVASSFLLRFPHARFAASVAAPDPGYRAALRAALGAAMTDWASHATPPGDAEIAAAFRSALHETLAWDSRSATLDAHERASIGEWRDELAAPIEAGRPRVAGGIKLNAALTLVRDARTGVPRLERVPG
;
A
#
# COMPACT_ATOMS: atom_id res chain seq x y z
N MET A 1 -26.81 -4.62 7.32
CA MET A 1 -25.59 -3.89 7.57
C MET A 1 -24.69 -4.71 8.48
N ARG A 2 -23.38 -4.79 8.20
CA ARG A 2 -22.44 -5.60 8.98
C ARG A 2 -21.59 -4.70 9.88
N PRO A 3 -21.53 -4.97 11.20
CA PRO A 3 -20.60 -4.26 12.07
C PRO A 3 -19.16 -4.54 11.64
N ALA A 4 -18.32 -3.50 11.63
CA ALA A 4 -16.90 -3.56 11.38
C ALA A 4 -16.15 -2.80 12.47
N ARG A 5 -14.94 -3.22 12.80
CA ARG A 5 -14.07 -2.56 13.79
C ARG A 5 -13.15 -1.57 13.08
N TRP A 6 -12.97 -0.40 13.66
CA TRP A 6 -12.01 0.59 13.21
C TRP A 6 -10.88 0.68 14.23
N ILE A 7 -9.69 0.31 13.82
CA ILE A 7 -8.48 0.38 14.62
C ILE A 7 -7.61 1.51 14.07
N ASP A 8 -7.55 2.61 14.80
CA ASP A 8 -6.68 3.74 14.46
C ASP A 8 -5.33 3.56 15.16
N VAL A 9 -4.26 3.48 14.38
CA VAL A 9 -2.88 3.32 14.88
C VAL A 9 -2.14 4.65 15.01
N GLY A 10 -2.78 5.77 14.68
CA GLY A 10 -2.14 7.07 14.68
C GLY A 10 -0.96 7.12 13.70
N ILE A 11 0.19 7.58 14.18
CA ILE A 11 1.47 7.53 13.44
C ILE A 11 2.28 6.35 13.98
N ALA A 12 2.21 5.22 13.31
CA ALA A 12 2.98 4.02 13.65
C ALA A 12 4.45 4.16 13.20
N ASP A 13 5.33 3.38 13.79
CA ASP A 13 6.68 3.17 13.25
C ASP A 13 6.63 2.43 11.90
N SER A 14 7.77 2.25 11.27
CA SER A 14 7.88 1.66 9.92
C SER A 14 7.31 0.23 9.81
N ILE A 15 7.23 -0.50 10.92
CA ILE A 15 6.71 -1.88 10.99
C ILE A 15 5.27 -1.90 11.49
N GLY A 16 4.90 -0.98 12.39
CA GLY A 16 3.69 -1.04 13.21
C GLY A 16 2.39 -1.15 12.44
N PHE A 17 2.22 -0.36 11.36
CA PHE A 17 1.03 -0.46 10.53
C PHE A 17 0.90 -1.85 9.88
N HIS A 18 2.02 -2.38 9.36
CA HIS A 18 2.06 -3.69 8.70
C HIS A 18 1.82 -4.84 9.69
N ALA A 19 2.45 -4.78 10.86
CA ALA A 19 2.24 -5.76 11.93
C ALA A 19 0.80 -5.76 12.44
N THR A 20 0.17 -4.57 12.52
CA THR A 20 -1.20 -4.46 13.02
C THR A 20 -2.18 -5.19 12.12
N TYR A 21 -2.20 -4.93 10.81
CA TYR A 21 -3.14 -5.64 9.95
C TYR A 21 -2.82 -7.14 9.82
N ALA A 22 -1.54 -7.50 9.85
CA ALA A 22 -1.14 -8.91 9.77
C ALA A 22 -1.51 -9.68 11.03
N GLY A 23 -1.20 -9.14 12.21
CA GLY A 23 -1.56 -9.76 13.49
C GLY A 23 -3.06 -9.87 13.69
N LEU A 24 -3.83 -8.85 13.30
CA LEU A 24 -5.30 -8.91 13.33
C LEU A 24 -5.87 -9.96 12.38
N ALA A 25 -5.23 -10.16 11.22
CA ALA A 25 -5.63 -11.19 10.27
C ALA A 25 -5.34 -12.60 10.80
N GLU A 26 -4.21 -12.80 11.45
CA GLU A 26 -3.79 -14.07 12.06
C GLU A 26 -4.62 -14.43 13.30
N ALA A 27 -4.78 -13.47 14.22
CA ALA A 27 -5.54 -13.65 15.47
C ALA A 27 -7.05 -13.84 15.27
N ARG A 28 -7.54 -13.71 14.03
CA ARG A 28 -8.98 -13.70 13.75
C ARG A 28 -9.65 -15.03 14.10
N THR A 29 -10.72 -14.94 14.89
CA THR A 29 -11.65 -16.06 15.14
C THR A 29 -12.70 -16.20 14.02
N PRO A 30 -13.36 -17.37 13.85
CA PRO A 30 -14.33 -17.60 12.76
C PRO A 30 -15.42 -16.54 12.66
N ASP A 31 -15.97 -16.08 13.79
CA ASP A 31 -17.09 -15.14 13.85
C ASP A 31 -16.67 -13.68 14.03
N ALA A 32 -15.36 -13.38 13.96
CA ALA A 32 -14.87 -12.03 14.15
C ALA A 32 -15.36 -11.08 13.05
N ALA A 33 -15.77 -9.88 13.46
CA ALA A 33 -16.13 -8.81 12.54
C ALA A 33 -14.94 -8.41 11.66
N PRO A 34 -15.18 -7.92 10.43
CA PRO A 34 -14.11 -7.31 9.64
C PRO A 34 -13.50 -6.11 10.36
N VAL A 35 -12.23 -5.85 10.06
CA VAL A 35 -11.45 -4.76 10.67
C VAL A 35 -10.94 -3.82 9.60
N VAL A 36 -11.01 -2.54 9.88
CA VAL A 36 -10.32 -1.48 9.15
C VAL A 36 -9.17 -1.01 10.02
N VAL A 37 -7.94 -1.23 9.58
CA VAL A 37 -6.75 -0.61 10.18
C VAL A 37 -6.52 0.72 9.46
N TRP A 38 -6.34 1.78 10.21
CA TRP A 38 -6.24 3.14 9.71
C TRP A 38 -5.09 3.88 10.39
N GLY A 39 -4.36 4.72 9.66
CA GLY A 39 -3.33 5.58 10.23
C GLY A 39 -2.20 5.88 9.27
N ARG A 40 -1.12 6.39 9.80
CA ARG A 40 0.10 6.75 9.08
C ARG A 40 1.26 5.89 9.54
N ALA A 41 2.34 5.87 8.79
CA ALA A 41 3.57 5.22 9.21
C ALA A 41 4.77 6.14 9.00
N ARG A 42 5.80 5.96 9.83
CA ARG A 42 7.09 6.63 9.67
C ARG A 42 7.75 6.24 8.35
N ALA A 43 8.54 7.16 7.82
CA ALA A 43 9.19 7.04 6.52
C ALA A 43 9.99 5.74 6.38
N HIS A 44 9.70 4.94 5.33
CA HIS A 44 10.42 3.72 4.99
C HIS A 44 10.23 3.30 3.53
N LEU A 45 11.17 2.50 3.01
CA LEU A 45 10.98 1.76 1.78
C LEU A 45 10.25 0.46 2.09
N CYS A 46 9.04 0.29 1.55
CA CYS A 46 8.22 -0.90 1.75
C CYS A 46 8.29 -1.82 0.53
N LEU A 47 8.87 -3.00 0.72
CA LEU A 47 8.97 -4.06 -0.28
C LEU A 47 7.72 -4.95 -0.24
N GLY A 48 7.33 -5.48 -1.38
CA GLY A 48 6.30 -6.51 -1.44
C GLY A 48 6.81 -7.87 -0.96
N GLN A 49 5.89 -8.77 -0.61
CA GLN A 49 6.17 -10.10 -0.05
C GLN A 49 7.21 -10.91 -0.85
N SER A 50 7.18 -10.82 -2.17
CA SER A 50 8.09 -11.58 -3.07
C SER A 50 9.38 -10.84 -3.40
N GLN A 51 9.61 -9.65 -2.83
CA GLN A 51 10.81 -8.86 -3.08
C GLN A 51 11.87 -9.11 -2.01
N GLY A 52 13.14 -9.04 -2.40
CA GLY A 52 14.27 -9.18 -1.51
C GLY A 52 15.00 -7.86 -1.25
N ARG A 53 15.99 -7.90 -0.38
CA ARG A 53 16.81 -6.74 0.00
C ARG A 53 17.54 -6.11 -1.19
N CYS A 54 17.77 -6.86 -2.28
CA CYS A 54 18.38 -6.38 -3.52
C CYS A 54 17.59 -5.23 -4.20
N GLU A 55 16.29 -5.09 -3.90
CA GLU A 55 15.47 -3.99 -4.43
C GLU A 55 15.75 -2.64 -3.75
N ALA A 56 16.37 -2.66 -2.58
CA ALA A 56 16.69 -1.45 -1.81
C ALA A 56 18.17 -1.07 -1.96
N ARG A 57 18.43 0.25 -1.98
CA ARG A 57 19.80 0.78 -2.01
C ARG A 57 20.54 0.44 -0.71
N CYS A 58 21.77 -0.02 -0.83
CA CYS A 58 22.67 -0.15 0.32
C CYS A 58 22.98 1.25 0.91
N GLY A 59 22.90 1.38 2.25
CA GLY A 59 23.16 2.65 2.95
C GLY A 59 22.10 3.72 2.68
N ALA A 60 20.86 3.36 2.33
CA ALA A 60 19.73 4.30 2.33
C ALA A 60 19.43 4.73 3.77
N ASP A 61 19.10 6.01 3.96
CA ASP A 61 18.84 6.60 5.29
C ASP A 61 17.48 6.16 5.89
N ALA A 62 16.62 5.53 5.09
CA ALA A 62 15.31 5.06 5.53
C ALA A 62 15.34 3.56 5.84
N PRO A 63 14.58 3.11 6.86
CA PRO A 63 14.33 1.69 7.10
C PRO A 63 13.77 0.99 5.85
N VAL A 64 14.03 -0.31 5.74
CA VAL A 64 13.46 -1.15 4.69
C VAL A 64 12.61 -2.21 5.35
N VAL A 65 11.34 -2.29 4.98
CA VAL A 65 10.36 -3.25 5.53
C VAL A 65 9.81 -4.09 4.39
N ARG A 66 9.70 -5.39 4.57
CA ARG A 66 9.03 -6.29 3.63
C ARG A 66 7.65 -6.62 4.16
N ARG A 67 6.60 -6.01 3.57
CA ARG A 67 5.22 -6.28 3.99
C ARG A 67 4.75 -7.68 3.58
N PRO A 68 3.84 -8.32 4.34
CA PRO A 68 3.27 -9.64 4.00
C PRO A 68 2.15 -9.55 2.94
N LEU A 69 2.22 -8.57 2.05
CA LEU A 69 1.28 -8.38 0.95
C LEU A 69 2.01 -8.36 -0.38
N GLY A 70 1.31 -8.72 -1.44
CA GLY A 70 1.80 -8.64 -2.81
C GLY A 70 2.12 -7.21 -3.26
N GLY A 71 2.61 -7.09 -4.48
CA GLY A 71 2.96 -5.82 -5.11
C GLY A 71 4.45 -5.57 -5.21
N GLY A 72 4.84 -4.40 -5.74
CA GLY A 72 6.21 -3.93 -5.85
C GLY A 72 6.66 -3.09 -4.67
N ALA A 73 7.89 -2.53 -4.79
CA ALA A 73 8.40 -1.56 -3.83
C ALA A 73 7.59 -0.27 -3.88
N VAL A 74 7.32 0.30 -2.72
CA VAL A 74 6.66 1.60 -2.56
C VAL A 74 7.36 2.40 -1.47
N TRP A 75 7.27 3.73 -1.56
CA TRP A 75 7.63 4.62 -0.47
C TRP A 75 6.42 4.81 0.44
N VAL A 76 6.62 4.73 1.74
CA VAL A 76 5.61 5.03 2.76
C VAL A 76 6.18 6.08 3.70
N ASP A 77 5.38 7.09 4.03
CA ASP A 77 5.71 8.10 5.02
C ASP A 77 4.45 8.76 5.59
N GLU A 78 4.64 9.78 6.39
CA GLU A 78 3.56 10.52 7.05
C GLU A 78 2.72 11.38 6.07
N ASP A 79 3.13 11.55 4.82
CA ASP A 79 2.34 12.18 3.76
C ASP A 79 1.36 11.21 3.08
N GLN A 80 1.20 10.01 3.64
CA GLN A 80 0.20 9.02 3.25
C GLN A 80 -0.69 8.67 4.43
N LEU A 81 -2.00 8.67 4.19
CA LEU A 81 -2.98 8.14 5.13
C LEU A 81 -3.35 6.73 4.68
N SER A 82 -2.84 5.73 5.38
CA SER A 82 -2.95 4.33 4.98
C SER A 82 -4.17 3.65 5.60
N TYR A 83 -4.73 2.69 4.87
CA TYR A 83 -5.74 1.79 5.40
C TYR A 83 -5.47 0.34 5.00
N ALA A 84 -5.95 -0.61 5.81
CA ALA A 84 -6.03 -2.01 5.45
C ALA A 84 -7.40 -2.57 5.83
N LEU A 85 -8.04 -3.27 4.90
CA LEU A 85 -9.24 -4.04 5.16
C LEU A 85 -8.82 -5.47 5.49
N VAL A 86 -9.19 -5.94 6.67
CA VAL A 86 -8.99 -7.32 7.13
C VAL A 86 -10.37 -7.94 7.26
N ALA A 87 -10.70 -8.86 6.38
CA ALA A 87 -12.03 -9.45 6.31
C ALA A 87 -11.96 -10.98 6.33
N PRO A 88 -12.99 -11.64 6.87
CA PRO A 88 -13.20 -13.07 6.63
C PRO A 88 -13.12 -13.40 5.15
N LEU A 89 -12.50 -14.52 4.78
CA LEU A 89 -12.47 -14.98 3.38
C LEU A 89 -13.90 -15.14 2.80
N GLU A 90 -14.86 -15.49 3.63
CA GLU A 90 -16.26 -15.66 3.26
C GLU A 90 -16.95 -14.34 2.86
N LEU A 91 -16.40 -13.20 3.27
CA LEU A 91 -16.89 -11.87 2.93
C LEU A 91 -16.17 -11.25 1.73
N ALA A 92 -15.00 -11.74 1.41
CA ALA A 92 -14.27 -11.31 0.23
C ALA A 92 -14.83 -11.99 -1.03
N PRO A 93 -14.70 -11.38 -2.21
CA PRO A 93 -14.99 -12.05 -3.47
C PRO A 93 -14.22 -13.37 -3.59
N ARG A 94 -14.86 -14.39 -4.21
CA ARG A 94 -14.25 -15.73 -4.35
C ARG A 94 -12.95 -15.71 -5.15
N ARG A 95 -12.86 -14.84 -6.16
CA ARG A 95 -11.66 -14.70 -7.02
C ARG A 95 -10.77 -13.61 -6.45
N HIS A 96 -9.52 -13.94 -6.22
CA HIS A 96 -8.53 -13.00 -5.66
C HIS A 96 -8.37 -11.73 -6.52
N GLU A 97 -8.51 -11.83 -7.83
CA GLU A 97 -8.44 -10.68 -8.75
C GLU A 97 -9.56 -9.65 -8.52
N ASP A 98 -10.71 -10.07 -7.98
CA ASP A 98 -11.83 -9.20 -7.67
C ASP A 98 -11.65 -8.46 -6.32
N TRP A 99 -10.67 -8.86 -5.50
CA TRP A 99 -10.42 -8.24 -4.21
C TRP A 99 -10.06 -6.75 -4.34
N TYR A 100 -9.32 -6.40 -5.38
CA TYR A 100 -8.97 -4.98 -5.61
C TYR A 100 -10.19 -4.14 -5.99
N ALA A 101 -11.10 -4.66 -6.80
CA ALA A 101 -12.33 -3.95 -7.14
C ALA A 101 -13.20 -3.73 -5.89
N TRP A 102 -13.34 -4.76 -5.07
CA TRP A 102 -14.10 -4.73 -3.83
C TRP A 102 -13.47 -3.81 -2.79
N ALA A 103 -12.19 -3.97 -2.47
CA ALA A 103 -11.54 -3.25 -1.37
C ALA A 103 -11.16 -1.81 -1.69
N LEU A 104 -11.04 -1.44 -2.96
CA LEU A 104 -10.71 -0.07 -3.37
C LEU A 104 -11.97 0.78 -3.63
N ALA A 105 -13.17 0.18 -3.70
CA ALA A 105 -14.41 0.91 -3.90
C ALA A 105 -14.64 2.02 -2.87
N PRO A 106 -14.42 1.80 -1.54
CA PRO A 106 -14.54 2.86 -0.56
C PRO A 106 -13.56 4.01 -0.77
N ALA A 107 -12.31 3.73 -1.16
CA ALA A 107 -11.32 4.78 -1.42
C ALA A 107 -11.69 5.61 -2.65
N ILE A 108 -12.17 4.97 -3.73
CA ILE A 108 -12.67 5.67 -4.91
C ILE A 108 -13.84 6.59 -4.56
N ALA A 109 -14.80 6.10 -3.77
CA ALA A 109 -15.93 6.92 -3.32
C ALA A 109 -15.47 8.09 -2.46
N THR A 110 -14.49 7.88 -1.57
CA THR A 110 -13.89 8.93 -0.76
C THR A 110 -13.24 10.01 -1.62
N PHE A 111 -12.35 9.65 -2.55
CA PHE A 111 -11.74 10.63 -3.46
C PHE A 111 -12.80 11.43 -4.22
N ARG A 112 -13.86 10.77 -4.69
CA ARG A 112 -14.97 11.41 -5.42
C ARG A 112 -15.78 12.37 -4.55
N ALA A 113 -15.96 12.08 -3.27
CA ALA A 113 -16.62 12.98 -2.33
C ALA A 113 -15.89 14.33 -2.19
N PHE A 114 -14.57 14.35 -2.43
CA PHE A 114 -13.75 15.57 -2.49
C PHE A 114 -13.50 16.07 -3.91
N GLY A 115 -14.28 15.62 -4.90
CA GLY A 115 -14.23 16.12 -6.28
C GLY A 115 -13.13 15.50 -7.15
N LEU A 116 -12.35 14.54 -6.65
CA LEU A 116 -11.30 13.88 -7.42
C LEU A 116 -11.87 12.65 -8.15
N LYS A 117 -11.86 12.69 -9.49
CA LYS A 117 -12.39 11.63 -10.37
C LYS A 117 -11.37 10.49 -10.50
N VAL A 118 -11.22 9.73 -9.41
CA VAL A 118 -10.31 8.58 -9.35
C VAL A 118 -10.96 7.36 -9.97
N GLU A 119 -10.17 6.58 -10.70
CA GLU A 119 -10.55 5.34 -11.36
C GLU A 119 -9.59 4.21 -10.94
N ARG A 120 -10.03 2.95 -11.03
CA ARG A 120 -9.19 1.79 -10.76
C ARG A 120 -8.60 1.24 -12.07
N HIS A 121 -7.31 1.00 -12.07
CA HIS A 121 -6.60 0.25 -13.11
C HIS A 121 -5.82 -0.89 -12.46
N ALA A 122 -6.25 -2.12 -12.67
CA ALA A 122 -5.75 -3.32 -12.00
C ALA A 122 -5.75 -3.14 -10.46
N GLU A 123 -4.58 -3.20 -9.82
CA GLU A 123 -4.38 -2.98 -8.40
C GLU A 123 -4.14 -1.51 -8.00
N ASP A 124 -4.11 -0.59 -8.95
CA ASP A 124 -3.79 0.83 -8.72
C ASP A 124 -5.03 1.73 -8.83
N LEU A 125 -5.01 2.85 -8.11
CA LEU A 125 -5.94 3.96 -8.30
C LEU A 125 -5.27 5.06 -9.13
N TRP A 126 -5.99 5.60 -10.10
CA TRP A 126 -5.49 6.57 -11.07
C TRP A 126 -6.32 7.86 -11.04
N LEU A 127 -5.64 8.98 -11.22
CA LEU A 127 -6.22 10.31 -11.35
C LEU A 127 -5.50 11.05 -12.48
N ALA A 128 -6.25 11.58 -13.43
CA ALA A 128 -5.72 12.30 -14.60
C ALA A 128 -4.60 11.54 -15.33
N GLY A 129 -4.79 10.23 -15.55
CA GLY A 129 -3.86 9.38 -16.28
C GLY A 129 -2.60 8.97 -15.51
N ARG A 130 -2.52 9.24 -14.19
CA ARG A 130 -1.37 8.90 -13.33
C ARG A 130 -1.84 8.16 -12.07
N LYS A 131 -0.99 7.30 -11.54
CA LYS A 131 -1.26 6.55 -10.30
C LYS A 131 -1.26 7.49 -9.09
N ILE A 132 -2.35 7.48 -8.32
CA ILE A 132 -2.48 8.22 -7.05
C ILE A 132 -2.43 7.31 -5.82
N ALA A 133 -2.66 6.02 -5.99
CA ALA A 133 -2.47 5.03 -4.93
C ALA A 133 -2.14 3.66 -5.51
N GLY A 134 -1.31 2.90 -4.81
CA GLY A 134 -1.09 1.50 -5.05
C GLY A 134 -1.79 0.67 -4.00
N SER A 135 -2.03 -0.61 -4.29
CA SER A 135 -2.54 -1.54 -3.29
C SER A 135 -1.76 -2.85 -3.29
N GLY A 136 -1.90 -3.59 -2.22
CA GLY A 136 -1.39 -4.94 -2.06
C GLY A 136 -2.40 -5.81 -1.37
N ALA A 137 -2.45 -7.07 -1.74
CA ALA A 137 -3.37 -8.04 -1.18
C ALA A 137 -2.65 -9.35 -0.84
N ALA A 138 -3.15 -10.05 0.17
CA ALA A 138 -2.77 -11.41 0.51
C ALA A 138 -3.87 -12.10 1.33
N THR A 139 -3.82 -13.42 1.35
CA THR A 139 -4.46 -14.21 2.40
C THR A 139 -3.49 -14.33 3.56
N ILE A 140 -3.91 -13.93 4.77
CA ILE A 140 -3.15 -14.12 6.02
C ILE A 140 -4.07 -14.88 6.98
N GLY A 141 -3.61 -16.03 7.46
CA GLY A 141 -4.47 -16.94 8.22
C GLY A 141 -5.76 -17.27 7.44
N ARG A 142 -6.92 -16.93 8.02
CA ARG A 142 -8.25 -17.11 7.42
C ARG A 142 -8.86 -15.79 6.91
N SER A 143 -8.04 -14.79 6.66
CA SER A 143 -8.47 -13.44 6.30
C SER A 143 -8.00 -13.04 4.91
N ALA A 144 -8.87 -12.36 4.17
CA ALA A 144 -8.51 -11.53 3.03
C ALA A 144 -8.00 -10.18 3.56
N VAL A 145 -6.79 -9.83 3.20
CA VAL A 145 -6.18 -8.54 3.57
C VAL A 145 -5.88 -7.74 2.31
N VAL A 146 -6.41 -6.53 2.24
CA VAL A 146 -6.08 -5.57 1.17
C VAL A 146 -5.72 -4.24 1.81
N ALA A 147 -4.52 -3.75 1.52
CA ALA A 147 -4.07 -2.44 1.99
C ALA A 147 -3.84 -1.47 0.83
N SER A 148 -4.12 -0.21 1.08
CA SER A 148 -3.88 0.92 0.17
C SER A 148 -3.72 2.22 0.96
N SER A 149 -3.67 3.37 0.27
CA SER A 149 -3.51 4.67 0.94
C SER A 149 -4.16 5.82 0.17
N PHE A 150 -4.36 6.93 0.87
CA PHE A 150 -4.58 8.25 0.31
C PHE A 150 -3.23 8.95 0.26
N LEU A 151 -2.65 9.07 -0.94
CA LEU A 151 -1.36 9.70 -1.15
C LEU A 151 -1.55 11.21 -1.20
N LEU A 152 -1.23 11.90 -0.08
CA LEU A 152 -1.45 13.34 0.04
C LEU A 152 -0.35 14.13 -0.65
N ARG A 153 0.91 13.67 -0.53
CA ARG A 153 2.09 14.14 -1.27
C ARG A 153 2.99 12.98 -1.60
N PHE A 154 3.61 12.99 -2.79
CA PHE A 154 4.50 11.92 -3.22
C PHE A 154 5.96 12.39 -3.32
N PRO A 155 6.85 11.91 -2.45
CA PRO A 155 8.25 12.29 -2.46
C PRO A 155 9.09 11.45 -3.44
N HIS A 156 8.82 11.59 -4.76
CA HIS A 156 9.48 10.79 -5.81
C HIS A 156 11.01 10.82 -5.75
N ALA A 157 11.61 11.92 -5.28
CA ALA A 157 13.05 11.99 -5.08
C ALA A 157 13.56 11.06 -3.98
N ARG A 158 12.83 10.99 -2.84
CA ARG A 158 13.17 10.09 -1.73
C ARG A 158 12.98 8.63 -2.14
N PHE A 159 11.89 8.31 -2.82
CA PHE A 159 11.67 6.97 -3.32
C PHE A 159 12.78 6.56 -4.29
N ALA A 160 13.08 7.36 -5.31
CA ALA A 160 14.17 7.09 -6.25
C ALA A 160 15.54 6.95 -5.58
N ALA A 161 15.78 7.66 -4.47
CA ALA A 161 17.01 7.56 -3.69
C ALA A 161 17.10 6.26 -2.87
N SER A 162 15.97 5.66 -2.50
CA SER A 162 15.90 4.51 -1.59
C SER A 162 15.92 3.17 -2.30
N VAL A 163 15.50 3.08 -3.57
CA VAL A 163 15.55 1.84 -4.35
C VAL A 163 16.91 1.61 -4.97
N ALA A 164 17.25 0.35 -5.23
CA ALA A 164 18.45 -0.02 -5.95
C ALA A 164 18.42 0.55 -7.38
N ALA A 165 19.52 1.08 -7.82
CA ALA A 165 19.71 1.57 -9.18
C ALA A 165 21.13 1.23 -9.64
N PRO A 166 21.32 0.74 -10.86
CA PRO A 166 22.64 0.30 -11.34
C PRO A 166 23.65 1.43 -11.44
N ASP A 167 23.19 2.65 -11.71
CA ASP A 167 24.04 3.82 -11.88
C ASP A 167 23.26 5.14 -11.63
N PRO A 168 23.96 6.30 -11.52
CA PRO A 168 23.31 7.60 -11.32
C PRO A 168 22.35 8.01 -12.45
N GLY A 169 22.64 7.66 -13.69
CA GLY A 169 21.79 7.95 -14.86
C GLY A 169 20.45 7.23 -14.76
N TYR A 170 20.47 5.94 -14.39
CA TYR A 170 19.25 5.18 -14.15
C TYR A 170 18.43 5.81 -13.01
N ARG A 171 19.08 6.24 -11.92
CA ARG A 171 18.40 6.92 -10.80
C ARG A 171 17.74 8.24 -11.21
N ALA A 172 18.42 9.03 -12.03
CA ALA A 172 17.84 10.27 -12.58
C ALA A 172 16.62 9.98 -13.46
N ALA A 173 16.70 8.96 -14.33
CA ALA A 173 15.59 8.50 -15.16
C ALA A 173 14.43 7.97 -14.31
N LEU A 174 14.73 7.21 -13.25
CA LEU A 174 13.71 6.72 -12.31
C LEU A 174 12.96 7.87 -11.63
N ARG A 175 13.68 8.88 -11.16
CA ARG A 175 13.06 10.07 -10.55
C ARG A 175 12.13 10.79 -11.53
N ALA A 176 12.57 10.98 -12.77
CA ALA A 176 11.77 11.61 -13.82
C ALA A 176 10.53 10.75 -14.19
N ALA A 177 10.72 9.44 -14.33
CA ALA A 177 9.66 8.49 -14.63
C ALA A 177 8.59 8.42 -13.51
N LEU A 178 9.01 8.44 -12.25
CA LEU A 178 8.08 8.52 -11.11
C LEU A 178 7.25 9.81 -11.15
N GLY A 179 7.87 10.96 -11.44
CA GLY A 179 7.15 12.23 -11.59
C GLY A 179 6.13 12.23 -12.73
N ALA A 180 6.38 11.46 -13.80
CA ALA A 180 5.44 11.31 -14.93
C ALA A 180 4.35 10.25 -14.66
N ALA A 181 4.68 9.16 -13.97
CA ALA A 181 3.79 8.01 -13.77
C ALA A 181 2.91 8.11 -12.52
N MET A 182 3.32 8.91 -11.53
CA MET A 182 2.64 9.08 -10.23
C MET A 182 2.06 10.49 -10.11
N THR A 183 1.03 10.58 -9.27
CA THR A 183 0.48 11.87 -8.82
C THR A 183 0.09 11.76 -7.34
N ASP A 184 -0.29 12.85 -6.73
CA ASP A 184 -0.75 12.93 -5.35
C ASP A 184 -1.94 13.88 -5.22
N TRP A 185 -2.56 13.90 -4.06
CA TRP A 185 -3.73 14.75 -3.80
C TRP A 185 -3.39 16.24 -3.95
N ALA A 186 -2.27 16.68 -3.34
CA ALA A 186 -1.85 18.07 -3.31
C ALA A 186 -1.60 18.67 -4.71
N SER A 187 -1.30 17.82 -5.69
CA SER A 187 -1.15 18.24 -7.10
C SER A 187 -2.47 18.59 -7.79
N HIS A 188 -3.62 18.29 -7.18
CA HIS A 188 -4.95 18.51 -7.78
C HIS A 188 -5.86 19.37 -6.92
N ALA A 189 -5.74 19.29 -5.59
CA ALA A 189 -6.51 20.06 -4.64
C ALA A 189 -5.79 20.12 -3.30
N THR A 190 -6.16 21.06 -2.43
CA THR A 190 -5.69 21.05 -1.05
C THR A 190 -6.19 19.79 -0.34
N PRO A 191 -5.29 18.94 0.20
CA PRO A 191 -5.72 17.77 0.94
C PRO A 191 -6.58 18.15 2.14
N PRO A 192 -7.72 17.47 2.39
CA PRO A 192 -8.51 17.66 3.59
C PRO A 192 -7.77 17.19 4.85
N GLY A 193 -8.27 17.53 6.02
CA GLY A 193 -7.75 17.01 7.27
C GLY A 193 -8.02 15.50 7.44
N ASP A 194 -7.18 14.83 8.22
CA ASP A 194 -7.28 13.37 8.46
C ASP A 194 -8.67 12.95 8.96
N ALA A 195 -9.28 13.74 9.83
CA ALA A 195 -10.62 13.49 10.36
C ALA A 195 -11.70 13.57 9.27
N GLU A 196 -11.56 14.50 8.32
CA GLU A 196 -12.49 14.64 7.19
C GLU A 196 -12.37 13.46 6.22
N ILE A 197 -11.14 13.04 5.90
CA ILE A 197 -10.90 11.87 5.05
C ILE A 197 -11.43 10.61 5.75
N ALA A 198 -11.17 10.45 7.06
CA ALA A 198 -11.67 9.32 7.83
C ALA A 198 -13.20 9.26 7.88
N ALA A 199 -13.87 10.40 8.06
CA ALA A 199 -15.33 10.48 8.06
C ALA A 199 -15.91 10.09 6.69
N ALA A 200 -15.36 10.63 5.61
CA ALA A 200 -15.76 10.30 4.26
C ALA A 200 -15.50 8.82 3.92
N PHE A 201 -14.36 8.26 4.37
CA PHE A 201 -14.04 6.85 4.16
C PHE A 201 -14.98 5.90 4.93
N ARG A 202 -15.37 6.27 6.15
CA ARG A 202 -16.40 5.51 6.91
C ARG A 202 -17.76 5.52 6.21
N SER A 203 -18.20 6.67 5.66
CA SER A 203 -19.40 6.76 4.84
C SER A 203 -19.28 5.87 3.60
N ALA A 204 -18.16 5.94 2.92
CA ALA A 204 -17.89 5.12 1.74
C ALA A 204 -17.86 3.62 2.03
N LEU A 205 -17.30 3.17 3.19
CA LEU A 205 -17.38 1.78 3.63
C LEU A 205 -18.82 1.32 3.83
N HIS A 206 -19.66 2.18 4.39
CA HIS A 206 -21.08 1.92 4.56
C HIS A 206 -21.79 1.76 3.20
N GLU A 207 -21.57 2.68 2.29
CA GLU A 207 -22.21 2.74 0.98
C GLU A 207 -21.79 1.61 0.05
N THR A 208 -20.50 1.26 0.04
CA THR A 208 -19.91 0.33 -0.94
C THR A 208 -19.80 -1.10 -0.45
N LEU A 209 -19.57 -1.30 0.86
CA LEU A 209 -19.37 -2.63 1.48
C LEU A 209 -20.46 -3.01 2.47
N ALA A 210 -21.43 -2.14 2.74
CA ALA A 210 -22.43 -2.28 3.80
C ALA A 210 -21.81 -2.50 5.19
N TRP A 211 -20.65 -1.90 5.47
CA TRP A 211 -19.94 -1.98 6.75
C TRP A 211 -20.24 -0.76 7.62
N ASP A 212 -20.76 -1.00 8.83
CA ASP A 212 -20.92 0.01 9.88
C ASP A 212 -19.65 -0.01 10.75
N SER A 213 -18.68 0.84 10.43
CA SER A 213 -17.37 0.86 11.09
C SER A 213 -17.40 1.68 12.37
N ARG A 214 -17.07 1.04 13.51
CA ARG A 214 -17.01 1.68 14.84
C ARG A 214 -15.63 1.57 15.41
N SER A 215 -15.19 2.64 16.09
CA SER A 215 -13.90 2.63 16.80
C SER A 215 -13.86 1.50 17.82
N ALA A 216 -12.75 0.78 17.84
CA ALA A 216 -12.55 -0.38 18.69
C ALA A 216 -11.12 -0.41 19.22
N THR A 217 -10.91 -1.16 20.28
CA THR A 217 -9.60 -1.42 20.87
C THR A 217 -9.14 -2.84 20.58
N LEU A 218 -7.85 -3.06 20.66
CA LEU A 218 -7.23 -4.39 20.57
C LEU A 218 -7.45 -5.17 21.86
N ASP A 219 -7.74 -6.45 21.76
CA ASP A 219 -7.71 -7.35 22.89
C ASP A 219 -6.29 -7.90 23.19
N ALA A 220 -6.13 -8.77 24.18
CA ALA A 220 -4.83 -9.31 24.56
C ALA A 220 -4.25 -10.29 23.54
N HIS A 221 -5.11 -11.10 22.90
CA HIS A 221 -4.72 -12.05 21.86
C HIS A 221 -4.26 -11.34 20.59
N GLU A 222 -4.99 -10.33 20.17
CA GLU A 222 -4.63 -9.47 19.03
C GLU A 222 -3.31 -8.75 19.27
N ARG A 223 -3.10 -8.18 20.47
CA ARG A 223 -1.81 -7.55 20.83
C ARG A 223 -0.65 -8.53 20.80
N ALA A 224 -0.84 -9.75 21.28
CA ALA A 224 0.19 -10.79 21.23
C ALA A 224 0.56 -11.13 19.76
N SER A 225 -0.44 -11.41 18.93
CA SER A 225 -0.22 -11.71 17.51
C SER A 225 0.43 -10.55 16.75
N ILE A 226 0.05 -9.30 17.03
CA ILE A 226 0.73 -8.11 16.49
C ILE A 226 2.19 -8.06 16.94
N GLY A 227 2.49 -8.45 18.18
CA GLY A 227 3.86 -8.57 18.70
C GLY A 227 4.70 -9.57 17.90
N GLU A 228 4.16 -10.77 17.66
CA GLU A 228 4.81 -11.80 16.85
C GLU A 228 5.10 -11.31 15.42
N TRP A 229 4.13 -10.67 14.80
CA TRP A 229 4.33 -10.07 13.47
C TRP A 229 5.34 -8.91 13.47
N ARG A 230 5.46 -8.15 14.56
CA ARG A 230 6.51 -7.13 14.67
C ARG A 230 7.90 -7.76 14.67
N ASP A 231 8.07 -8.86 15.40
CA ASP A 231 9.35 -9.59 15.46
C ASP A 231 9.69 -10.20 14.08
N GLU A 232 8.70 -10.79 13.38
CA GLU A 232 8.89 -11.32 12.04
C GLU A 232 9.29 -10.23 11.03
N LEU A 233 8.60 -9.09 11.03
CA LEU A 233 8.88 -7.98 10.11
C LEU A 233 10.18 -7.23 10.45
N ALA A 234 10.68 -7.33 11.68
CA ALA A 234 11.97 -6.80 12.08
C ALA A 234 13.14 -7.72 11.68
N ALA A 235 12.86 -8.97 11.34
CA ALA A 235 13.89 -9.92 10.92
C ALA A 235 14.63 -9.45 9.65
N PRO A 236 15.91 -9.80 9.48
CA PRO A 236 16.68 -9.46 8.30
C PRO A 236 16.01 -9.94 7.01
N ILE A 237 15.90 -9.05 6.03
CA ILE A 237 15.34 -9.38 4.72
C ILE A 237 16.41 -10.07 3.88
N GLU A 238 16.14 -11.27 3.39
CA GLU A 238 17.01 -11.98 2.48
C GLU A 238 17.31 -11.18 1.21
N ALA A 239 18.48 -11.42 0.60
CA ALA A 239 18.92 -10.71 -0.60
C ALA A 239 17.87 -10.80 -1.73
N GLY A 240 17.37 -11.99 -2.02
CA GLY A 240 16.38 -12.23 -3.06
C GLY A 240 16.89 -11.95 -4.48
N ARG A 241 15.98 -11.99 -5.45
CA ARG A 241 16.23 -11.57 -6.84
C ARG A 241 15.25 -10.45 -7.22
N PRO A 242 15.65 -9.48 -8.08
CA PRO A 242 14.72 -8.45 -8.55
C PRO A 242 13.47 -9.08 -9.19
N ARG A 243 12.30 -8.57 -8.85
CA ARG A 243 11.03 -9.09 -9.37
C ARG A 243 10.91 -8.87 -10.89
N VAL A 244 11.38 -7.73 -11.36
CA VAL A 244 11.50 -7.43 -12.80
C VAL A 244 12.98 -7.36 -13.13
N ALA A 245 13.47 -8.33 -13.90
CA ALA A 245 14.89 -8.39 -14.26
C ALA A 245 15.34 -7.08 -14.90
N GLY A 246 16.25 -6.37 -14.21
CA GLY A 246 16.81 -5.11 -14.69
C GLY A 246 15.87 -3.90 -14.70
N GLY A 247 14.68 -3.98 -14.07
CA GLY A 247 13.70 -2.89 -14.10
C GLY A 247 12.90 -2.70 -12.80
N ILE A 248 12.20 -1.56 -12.72
CA ILE A 248 11.35 -1.17 -11.59
C ILE A 248 9.95 -0.90 -12.12
N LYS A 249 8.94 -1.64 -11.60
CA LYS A 249 7.53 -1.38 -11.89
C LYS A 249 7.11 -0.07 -11.22
N LEU A 250 6.64 0.90 -12.00
CA LEU A 250 6.19 2.20 -11.52
C LEU A 250 4.70 2.19 -11.16
N ASN A 251 3.89 1.58 -12.05
CA ASN A 251 2.45 1.41 -11.87
C ASN A 251 1.97 0.20 -12.68
N ALA A 252 0.65 -0.02 -12.74
CA ALA A 252 0.06 -1.15 -13.47
C ALA A 252 0.42 -1.19 -14.96
N ALA A 253 0.75 -0.04 -15.58
CA ALA A 253 0.99 0.08 -17.02
C ALA A 253 2.47 0.25 -17.39
N LEU A 254 3.35 0.67 -16.48
CA LEU A 254 4.70 1.12 -16.79
C LEU A 254 5.77 0.49 -15.90
N THR A 255 6.84 0.05 -16.54
CA THR A 255 8.09 -0.38 -15.89
C THR A 255 9.25 0.41 -16.48
N LEU A 256 10.15 0.92 -15.63
CA LEU A 256 11.42 1.45 -16.06
C LEU A 256 12.43 0.31 -16.13
N VAL A 257 12.96 0.04 -17.30
CA VAL A 257 13.98 -1.00 -17.53
C VAL A 257 15.28 -0.37 -18.00
N ARG A 258 16.36 -1.15 -17.95
CA ARG A 258 17.63 -0.81 -18.59
C ARG A 258 17.73 -1.63 -19.88
N ASP A 259 17.91 -0.95 -21.00
CA ASP A 259 18.13 -1.64 -22.27
C ASP A 259 19.42 -2.49 -22.20
N ALA A 260 19.30 -3.78 -22.45
CA ALA A 260 20.40 -4.72 -22.27
C ALA A 260 21.58 -4.45 -23.23
N ARG A 261 21.33 -3.85 -24.41
CA ARG A 261 22.34 -3.61 -25.43
C ARG A 261 23.03 -2.26 -25.25
N THR A 262 22.26 -1.22 -24.93
CA THR A 262 22.76 0.17 -24.87
C THR A 262 23.06 0.61 -23.44
N GLY A 263 22.50 -0.07 -22.43
CA GLY A 263 22.55 0.33 -21.03
C GLY A 263 21.66 1.53 -20.69
N VAL A 264 20.94 2.09 -21.64
CA VAL A 264 20.10 3.29 -21.47
C VAL A 264 18.79 2.94 -20.76
N PRO A 265 18.35 3.70 -19.74
CA PRO A 265 17.02 3.53 -19.15
C PRO A 265 15.90 3.84 -20.16
N ARG A 266 14.87 3.00 -20.21
CA ARG A 266 13.67 3.22 -21.03
C ARG A 266 12.41 2.77 -20.32
N LEU A 267 11.28 3.41 -20.63
CA LEU A 267 9.96 2.99 -20.15
C LEU A 267 9.42 1.89 -21.07
N GLU A 268 8.98 0.80 -20.45
CA GLU A 268 8.23 -0.27 -21.11
C GLU A 268 6.81 -0.33 -20.58
N ARG A 269 5.87 -0.63 -21.47
CA ARG A 269 4.49 -0.93 -21.07
C ARG A 269 4.44 -2.35 -20.49
N VAL A 270 3.78 -2.51 -19.35
CA VAL A 270 3.46 -3.83 -18.82
C VAL A 270 2.43 -4.47 -19.77
N PRO A 271 2.66 -5.68 -20.28
CA PRO A 271 1.62 -6.40 -21.02
C PRO A 271 0.38 -6.56 -20.15
N GLY A 272 -0.79 -6.25 -20.73
CA GLY A 272 -2.10 -6.37 -20.06
C GLY A 272 -2.53 -7.83 -19.90
#